data_72c3311ecf473f8b018eb0ed238bff07
#
_entry.id   72c3311ecf473f8b018eb0ed238bff07
#
_cell.length_a   1.000
_cell.length_b   1.000
_cell.length_c   1.000
_cell.angle_alpha   90.00
_cell.angle_beta   90.00
_cell.angle_gamma   90.00
#
_symmetry.space_group_name_H-M   'P 1'
#
loop_
_entity.id
_entity.type
_entity.pdbx_description
1 polymer ?
#
loop_
_entity_poly.entity_id
_entity_poly.type
_entity_poly.pdbx_seq_one_letter_code
_entity_poly.pdbx_strand_id
1 'polypeptide(L)'
;STVTESDIRTEEAIYQCCDLDPQARVAIKSLTERLYVGGPLTNSRGENCGYRRCRASGVLTTSCGNTLTCYIKAQAACRAAGLRDCTMLVCGDDLVVICESQGVPEDAASLRAFTEAMTRYSAPPGDPPQPEYDL
;
A
#
# COMPACT_ATOMS: atom_id res chain seq x y z
N SER A 1 -9.77 0.61 6.65
CA SER A 1 -8.57 0.52 5.81
C SER A 1 -8.87 0.92 4.37
N THR A 2 -7.95 1.62 3.72
CA THR A 2 -8.02 1.97 2.30
C THR A 2 -7.37 0.90 1.40
N VAL A 3 -6.82 -0.16 1.98
CA VAL A 3 -6.26 -1.31 1.25
C VAL A 3 -7.41 -2.17 0.76
N THR A 4 -7.55 -2.25 -0.56
CA THR A 4 -8.67 -2.90 -1.23
C THR A 4 -8.40 -4.38 -1.48
N GLU A 5 -9.44 -5.11 -1.89
CA GLU A 5 -9.31 -6.50 -2.36
C GLU A 5 -8.28 -6.63 -3.48
N SER A 6 -8.29 -5.72 -4.45
CA SER A 6 -7.32 -5.71 -5.55
C SER A 6 -5.89 -5.56 -5.04
N ASP A 7 -5.65 -4.71 -4.04
CA ASP A 7 -4.35 -4.53 -3.42
C ASP A 7 -3.85 -5.81 -2.77
N ILE A 8 -4.71 -6.53 -2.07
CA ILE A 8 -4.35 -7.79 -1.40
C ILE A 8 -4.03 -8.88 -2.43
N ARG A 9 -4.75 -8.93 -3.55
CA ARG A 9 -4.44 -9.87 -4.63
C ARG A 9 -3.12 -9.55 -5.31
N THR A 10 -2.78 -8.27 -5.48
CA THR A 10 -1.47 -7.85 -5.99
C THR A 10 -0.36 -8.27 -5.04
N GLU A 11 -0.56 -8.09 -3.75
CA GLU A 11 0.36 -8.54 -2.70
C GLU A 11 0.59 -10.05 -2.76
N GLU A 12 -0.46 -10.85 -2.89
CA GLU A 12 -0.35 -12.30 -3.03
C GLU A 12 0.46 -12.67 -4.27
N ALA A 13 0.26 -11.99 -5.38
CA ALA A 13 1.04 -12.21 -6.60
C ALA A 13 2.55 -11.97 -6.37
N ILE A 14 2.90 -10.99 -5.55
CA ILE A 14 4.29 -10.73 -5.16
C ILE A 14 4.85 -11.88 -4.32
N TYR A 15 4.09 -12.36 -3.33
CA TYR A 15 4.51 -13.50 -2.52
C TYR A 15 4.73 -14.75 -3.38
N GLN A 16 3.93 -14.94 -4.43
CA GLN A 16 4.07 -16.07 -5.36
C GLN A 16 5.33 -15.97 -6.23
N CYS A 17 6.00 -14.83 -6.27
CA CYS A 17 7.30 -14.68 -6.93
C CYS A 17 8.46 -15.29 -6.12
N CYS A 18 8.25 -15.61 -4.86
CA CYS A 18 9.25 -16.27 -4.03
C CYS A 18 9.44 -17.73 -4.46
N ASP A 19 10.60 -18.29 -4.14
CA ASP A 19 10.88 -19.71 -4.37
C ASP A 19 10.17 -20.55 -3.31
N LEU A 20 8.94 -20.91 -3.61
CA LEU A 20 8.04 -21.62 -2.71
C LEU A 20 7.83 -23.06 -3.20
N ASP A 21 7.71 -24.00 -2.26
CA ASP A 21 7.25 -25.33 -2.64
C ASP A 21 5.75 -25.31 -3.03
N PRO A 22 5.26 -26.34 -3.76
CA PRO A 22 3.88 -26.36 -4.24
C PRO A 22 2.83 -26.29 -3.13
N GLN A 23 3.10 -26.86 -1.96
CA GLN A 23 2.17 -26.83 -0.84
C GLN A 23 2.06 -25.42 -0.26
N ALA A 24 3.19 -24.71 -0.15
CA ALA A 24 3.20 -23.33 0.31
C ALA A 24 2.45 -22.40 -0.65
N ARG A 25 2.59 -22.60 -1.96
CA ARG A 25 1.87 -21.82 -2.98
C ARG A 25 0.36 -21.97 -2.82
N VAL A 26 -0.12 -23.18 -2.67
CA VAL A 26 -1.54 -23.47 -2.48
C VAL A 26 -2.05 -22.90 -1.16
N ALA A 27 -1.28 -23.05 -0.09
CA ALA A 27 -1.64 -22.53 1.23
C ALA A 27 -1.76 -20.99 1.22
N ILE A 28 -0.81 -20.30 0.63
CA ILE A 28 -0.82 -18.83 0.53
C ILE A 28 -2.04 -18.36 -0.25
N LYS A 29 -2.32 -18.96 -1.40
CA LYS A 29 -3.48 -18.63 -2.20
C LYS A 29 -4.78 -18.84 -1.43
N SER A 30 -4.92 -19.95 -0.75
CA SER A 30 -6.12 -20.29 0.03
C SER A 30 -6.30 -19.32 1.21
N LEU A 31 -5.24 -18.99 1.94
CA LEU A 31 -5.30 -18.04 3.05
C LEU A 31 -5.65 -16.63 2.56
N THR A 32 -5.10 -16.20 1.44
CA THR A 32 -5.44 -14.94 0.82
C THR A 32 -6.93 -14.84 0.53
N GLU A 33 -7.49 -15.83 -0.14
CA GLU A 33 -8.91 -15.84 -0.51
C GLU A 33 -9.85 -15.91 0.72
N ARG A 34 -9.50 -16.69 1.73
CA ARG A 34 -10.40 -16.93 2.86
C ARG A 34 -10.26 -15.93 4.01
N LEU A 35 -9.07 -15.35 4.20
CA LEU A 35 -8.80 -14.54 5.38
C LEU A 35 -8.42 -13.10 5.04
N TYR A 36 -7.58 -12.89 4.03
CA TYR A 36 -6.96 -11.59 3.81
C TYR A 36 -7.75 -10.69 2.89
N VAL A 37 -8.39 -11.23 1.85
CA VAL A 37 -9.26 -10.47 0.94
C VAL A 37 -10.49 -9.95 1.69
N GLY A 38 -11.10 -10.78 2.49
CA GLY A 38 -12.28 -10.42 3.25
C GLY A 38 -12.71 -11.57 4.17
N GLY A 39 -13.76 -11.33 4.90
CA GLY A 39 -14.32 -12.34 5.78
C GLY A 39 -15.47 -11.81 6.61
N PRO A 40 -16.23 -12.73 7.24
CA PRO A 40 -17.31 -12.32 8.11
C PRO A 40 -16.77 -11.63 9.37
N LEU A 41 -17.50 -10.61 9.81
CA LEU A 41 -17.27 -9.95 11.08
C LEU A 41 -18.19 -10.56 12.11
N THR A 42 -17.62 -11.14 13.15
CA THR A 42 -18.38 -11.76 14.24
C THR A 42 -18.06 -11.07 15.57
N ASN A 43 -19.06 -11.02 16.46
CA ASN A 43 -18.86 -10.54 17.82
C ASN A 43 -18.33 -11.65 18.74
N SER A 44 -18.12 -11.34 20.02
CA SER A 44 -17.65 -12.29 21.02
C SER A 44 -18.62 -13.47 21.26
N ARG A 45 -19.90 -13.34 20.84
CA ARG A 45 -20.91 -14.39 20.91
C ARG A 45 -20.99 -15.27 19.67
N GLY A 46 -20.15 -14.98 18.64
CA GLY A 46 -20.19 -15.68 17.38
C GLY A 46 -21.28 -15.22 16.42
N GLU A 47 -22.01 -14.16 16.75
CA GLU A 47 -23.03 -13.59 15.89
C GLU A 47 -22.42 -12.84 14.71
N ASN A 48 -23.00 -12.98 13.52
CA ASN A 48 -22.52 -12.29 12.32
C ASN A 48 -22.92 -10.79 12.39
N CYS A 49 -21.90 -9.92 12.39
CA CYS A 49 -22.09 -8.47 12.43
C CYS A 49 -21.81 -7.79 11.07
N GLY A 50 -21.51 -8.54 10.03
CA GLY A 50 -21.23 -8.00 8.71
C GLY A 50 -20.13 -8.76 7.98
N TYR A 51 -19.65 -8.16 6.89
CA TYR A 51 -18.59 -8.73 6.06
C TYR A 51 -17.50 -7.68 5.78
N ARG A 52 -16.25 -8.05 6.02
CA ARG A 52 -15.10 -7.20 5.75
C ARG A 52 -14.60 -7.45 4.33
N ARG A 53 -14.36 -6.39 3.57
CA ARG A 53 -13.85 -6.43 2.19
C ARG A 53 -12.53 -5.67 2.02
N CYS A 54 -11.85 -5.42 3.11
CA CYS A 54 -10.56 -4.70 3.12
C CYS A 54 -9.60 -5.42 4.06
N ARG A 55 -8.36 -4.92 4.10
CA ARG A 55 -7.34 -5.48 5.01
C ARG A 55 -7.80 -5.40 6.47
N ALA A 56 -7.72 -6.52 7.17
CA ALA A 56 -7.88 -6.55 8.62
C ALA A 56 -6.62 -6.02 9.29
N SER A 57 -6.80 -5.26 10.38
CA SER A 57 -5.69 -4.92 11.27
C SER A 57 -5.29 -6.15 12.06
N GLY A 58 -3.98 -6.33 12.29
CA GLY A 58 -3.46 -7.38 13.14
C GLY A 58 -3.38 -8.78 12.51
N VAL A 59 -3.66 -8.94 11.23
CA VAL A 59 -3.34 -10.19 10.54
C VAL A 59 -1.83 -10.29 10.28
N LEU A 60 -1.34 -11.49 10.06
CA LEU A 60 0.10 -11.75 9.91
C LEU A 60 0.75 -10.87 8.83
N THR A 61 0.05 -10.63 7.75
CA THR A 61 0.58 -9.90 6.58
C THR A 61 0.36 -8.39 6.63
N THR A 62 -0.25 -7.85 7.69
CA THR A 62 -0.63 -6.43 7.73
C THR A 62 0.56 -5.51 7.54
N SER A 63 1.64 -5.69 8.31
CA SER A 63 2.82 -4.81 8.23
C SER A 63 3.54 -4.93 6.89
N CYS A 64 3.90 -6.12 6.48
CA CYS A 64 4.58 -6.37 5.22
C CYS A 64 3.70 -5.98 4.03
N GLY A 65 2.44 -6.36 4.06
CA GLY A 65 1.49 -6.06 3.00
C GLY A 65 1.21 -4.58 2.85
N ASN A 66 1.06 -3.84 3.94
CA ASN A 66 0.90 -2.39 3.89
C ASN A 66 2.14 -1.71 3.33
N THR A 67 3.33 -2.20 3.69
CA THR A 67 4.60 -1.70 3.16
C THR A 67 4.68 -1.88 1.65
N LEU A 68 4.40 -3.08 1.14
CA LEU A 68 4.41 -3.38 -0.30
C LEU A 68 3.38 -2.56 -1.05
N THR A 69 2.16 -2.48 -0.55
CA THR A 69 1.07 -1.71 -1.16
C THR A 69 1.42 -0.23 -1.22
N CYS A 70 1.91 0.35 -0.13
CA CYS A 70 2.34 1.74 -0.08
C CYS A 70 3.49 2.01 -1.07
N TYR A 71 4.47 1.13 -1.12
CA TYR A 71 5.61 1.24 -2.05
C TYR A 71 5.17 1.25 -3.50
N ILE A 72 4.32 0.30 -3.91
CA ILE A 72 3.85 0.18 -5.29
C ILE A 72 3.06 1.43 -5.71
N LYS A 73 2.15 1.89 -4.85
CA LYS A 73 1.35 3.09 -5.12
C LYS A 73 2.22 4.34 -5.18
N ALA A 74 3.17 4.48 -4.27
CA ALA A 74 4.10 5.60 -4.24
C ALA A 74 5.01 5.61 -5.47
N GLN A 75 5.49 4.46 -5.91
CA GLN A 75 6.31 4.36 -7.13
C GLN A 75 5.52 4.81 -8.36
N ALA A 76 4.28 4.37 -8.49
CA ALA A 76 3.40 4.81 -9.57
C ALA A 76 3.12 6.31 -9.50
N ALA A 77 2.92 6.86 -8.31
CA ALA A 77 2.69 8.28 -8.10
C ALA A 77 3.93 9.13 -8.44
N CYS A 78 5.13 8.66 -8.10
CA CYS A 78 6.38 9.32 -8.50
C CYS A 78 6.50 9.42 -10.02
N ARG A 79 6.18 8.35 -10.74
CA ARG A 79 6.19 8.35 -12.21
C ARG A 79 5.14 9.30 -12.78
N ALA A 80 3.93 9.29 -12.23
CA ALA A 80 2.85 10.17 -12.68
C ALA A 80 3.17 11.64 -12.43
N ALA A 81 3.88 11.96 -11.36
CA ALA A 81 4.31 13.32 -11.03
C ALA A 81 5.59 13.76 -11.75
N GLY A 82 6.27 12.86 -12.47
CA GLY A 82 7.53 13.18 -13.15
C GLY A 82 8.70 13.43 -12.23
N LEU A 83 8.67 12.87 -11.00
CA LEU A 83 9.78 13.00 -10.06
C LEU A 83 10.99 12.20 -10.56
N ARG A 84 12.19 12.75 -10.31
CA ARG A 84 13.47 12.17 -10.78
C ARG A 84 14.29 11.66 -9.62
N ASP A 85 14.98 10.55 -9.87
CA ASP A 85 15.94 9.95 -8.93
C ASP A 85 15.33 9.71 -7.56
N CYS A 86 14.14 9.13 -7.54
CA CYS A 86 13.40 8.88 -6.31
C CYS A 86 14.02 7.74 -5.52
N THR A 87 14.24 8.00 -4.23
CA THR A 87 14.50 6.99 -3.21
C THR A 87 13.33 7.00 -2.24
N MET A 88 12.82 5.84 -1.91
CA MET A 88 11.68 5.71 -1.01
C MET A 88 12.05 4.92 0.24
N LEU A 89 11.61 5.42 1.38
CA LEU A 89 11.65 4.72 2.66
C LEU A 89 10.21 4.45 3.07
N VAL A 90 9.87 3.19 3.22
CA VAL A 90 8.49 2.76 3.48
C VAL A 90 8.46 1.82 4.68
N CYS A 91 7.55 2.09 5.59
CA CYS A 91 7.27 1.21 6.73
C CYS A 91 5.76 1.25 7.01
N GLY A 92 5.05 0.19 6.61
CA GLY A 92 3.59 0.19 6.69
C GLY A 92 3.00 1.32 5.84
N ASP A 93 2.24 2.18 6.49
CA ASP A 93 1.63 3.34 5.85
C ASP A 93 2.55 4.57 5.81
N ASP A 94 3.69 4.53 6.53
CA ASP A 94 4.63 5.64 6.58
C ASP A 94 5.53 5.64 5.36
N LEU A 95 5.67 6.81 4.74
CA LEU A 95 6.40 6.97 3.49
C LEU A 95 7.23 8.24 3.51
N VAL A 96 8.48 8.13 3.10
CA VAL A 96 9.35 9.25 2.76
C VAL A 96 9.85 9.06 1.34
N VAL A 97 9.71 10.09 0.53
CA VAL A 97 10.23 10.12 -0.84
C VAL A 97 11.31 11.19 -0.93
N ILE A 98 12.49 10.81 -1.37
CA ILE A 98 13.62 11.69 -1.60
C ILE A 98 13.87 11.73 -3.10
N CYS A 99 13.83 12.91 -3.69
CA CYS A 99 14.03 13.07 -5.12
C CYS A 99 14.77 14.37 -5.45
N GLU A 100 15.19 14.51 -6.71
CA GLU A 100 15.85 15.72 -7.17
C GLU A 100 14.90 16.91 -7.21
N SER A 101 15.33 18.04 -6.67
CA SER A 101 14.61 19.30 -6.78
C SER A 101 14.74 19.88 -8.18
N GLN A 102 13.67 20.47 -8.69
CA GLN A 102 13.64 21.16 -9.99
C GLN A 102 13.35 22.67 -9.84
N GLY A 103 13.47 23.18 -8.61
CA GLY A 103 13.13 24.56 -8.29
C GLY A 103 11.74 24.69 -7.65
N VAL A 104 11.52 25.79 -6.93
CA VAL A 104 10.36 25.96 -6.04
C VAL A 104 9.02 25.86 -6.78
N PRO A 105 8.78 26.53 -7.95
CA PRO A 105 7.49 26.42 -8.61
C PRO A 105 7.21 25.02 -9.14
N GLU A 106 8.21 24.36 -9.71
CA GLU A 106 8.11 23.01 -10.26
C GLU A 106 7.93 21.97 -9.17
N ASP A 107 8.63 22.11 -8.05
CA ASP A 107 8.50 21.21 -6.90
C ASP A 107 7.11 21.28 -6.29
N ALA A 108 6.52 22.47 -6.19
CA ALA A 108 5.15 22.62 -5.71
C ALA A 108 4.13 21.94 -6.63
N ALA A 109 4.31 22.06 -7.95
CA ALA A 109 3.46 21.40 -8.93
C ALA A 109 3.61 19.88 -8.88
N SER A 110 4.84 19.38 -8.77
CA SER A 110 5.13 17.96 -8.64
C SER A 110 4.54 17.36 -7.37
N LEU A 111 4.60 18.09 -6.26
CA LEU A 111 4.04 17.66 -4.99
C LEU A 111 2.51 17.52 -5.08
N ARG A 112 1.83 18.47 -5.74
CA ARG A 112 0.39 18.36 -5.99
C ARG A 112 0.05 17.16 -6.87
N ALA A 113 0.79 16.95 -7.95
CA ALA A 113 0.60 15.83 -8.86
C ALA A 113 0.80 14.48 -8.14
N PHE A 114 1.81 14.38 -7.28
CA PHE A 114 2.05 13.21 -6.44
C PHE A 114 0.88 12.96 -5.48
N THR A 115 0.41 13.98 -4.79
CA THR A 115 -0.71 13.88 -3.85
C THR A 115 -1.99 13.43 -4.56
N GLU A 116 -2.29 14.00 -5.72
CA GLU A 116 -3.44 13.61 -6.52
C GLU A 116 -3.35 12.15 -6.98
N ALA A 117 -2.17 11.71 -7.42
CA ALA A 117 -1.96 10.33 -7.84
C ALA A 117 -2.14 9.35 -6.67
N MET A 118 -1.59 9.64 -5.50
CA MET A 118 -1.77 8.81 -4.29
C MET A 118 -3.24 8.72 -3.90
N THR A 119 -3.97 9.81 -4.01
CA THR A 119 -5.43 9.83 -3.75
C THR A 119 -6.18 8.94 -4.73
N ARG A 120 -5.86 9.02 -6.03
CA ARG A 120 -6.48 8.16 -7.05
C ARG A 120 -6.22 6.67 -6.80
N TYR A 121 -5.05 6.32 -6.26
CA TYR A 121 -4.71 4.93 -5.95
C TYR A 121 -5.30 4.46 -4.62
N SER A 122 -6.17 5.25 -3.99
CA SER A 122 -6.77 4.94 -2.69
C SER A 122 -5.73 4.65 -1.61
N ALA A 123 -4.62 5.43 -1.63
CA ALA A 123 -3.62 5.33 -0.59
C ALA A 123 -4.19 5.75 0.77
N PRO A 124 -3.68 5.21 1.88
CA PRO A 124 -4.14 5.60 3.20
C PRO A 124 -4.06 7.12 3.39
N PRO A 125 -5.07 7.76 4.00
CA PRO A 125 -4.99 9.16 4.35
C PRO A 125 -3.87 9.36 5.37
N GLY A 126 -3.11 10.42 5.21
CA GLY A 126 -2.03 10.82 6.09
C GLY A 126 -1.93 12.34 6.09
N ASP A 127 -0.92 12.85 6.78
CA ASP A 127 -0.62 14.27 6.70
C ASP A 127 -0.26 14.63 5.25
N PRO A 128 -0.66 15.82 4.78
CA PRO A 128 -0.25 16.29 3.48
C PRO A 128 1.27 16.26 3.37
N PRO A 129 1.83 15.86 2.21
CA PRO A 129 3.26 15.88 2.02
C PRO A 129 3.82 17.28 2.24
N GLN A 130 4.90 17.38 2.99
CA GLN A 130 5.62 18.62 3.24
C GLN A 130 6.99 18.51 2.60
N PRO A 131 7.39 19.45 1.74
CA PRO A 131 8.74 19.44 1.19
C PRO A 131 9.74 19.87 2.26
N GLU A 132 10.80 19.10 2.37
CA GLU A 132 11.98 19.49 3.14
C GLU A 132 13.15 19.61 2.16
N TYR A 133 13.81 20.74 2.18
CA TYR A 133 14.96 20.99 1.32
C TYR A 133 16.24 20.82 2.13
N ASP A 134 17.20 20.11 1.57
CA ASP A 134 18.54 20.05 2.09
C ASP A 134 19.24 21.40 1.81
N LEU A 135 19.65 22.06 2.86
CA LEU A 135 20.31 23.36 2.76
C LEU A 135 21.86 23.16 2.76
#